data_b103400f44c0b8c5c88c1c221c789473
#
_entry.id   b103400f44c0b8c5c88c1c221c789473
#
_cell.length_a   1.000
_cell.length_b   1.000
_cell.length_c   1.000
_cell.angle_alpha   90.00
_cell.angle_beta   90.00
_cell.angle_gamma   90.00
#
_symmetry.space_group_name_H-M   'P 1'
#
loop_
_entity.id
_entity.type
_entity.pdbx_description
1 polymer ?
#
loop_
_entity_poly.entity_id
_entity_poly.type
_entity_poly.pdbx_seq_one_letter_code
_entity_poly.pdbx_strand_id
1 'polypeptide(L)'
;GTNVQVRWGASTDLALLLNEEGDKTQADVFLSRSPGPVGYLESKGLLGTIDDEVLSLVEEQNHSAAGTWVGFSGRKRVLVYNTDEYSPETLPNSVFDLTSPEFDGKVAIPATNGSFIDWFTVFMDQYGTDTASQWLENMVDNGAEYYPNNRSIVEAAGRGEISMGLVNHYYNYQEVAANPDSHKALNYDFSDDDIGSLLVITAATILGSSENVEAAEDLLGYLLTAPVQQYFTDRTFEYPLAAGILPNAALPELTALEIGSVDFDKLGGGFEEASRIIEASGILNR
;
A
#
# COMPACT_ATOMS: atom_id res chain seq x y z
N GLY A 1 -31.66 -4.85 3.73
CA GLY A 1 -30.21 -4.77 3.77
C GLY A 1 -29.61 -6.01 3.12
N THR A 2 -28.52 -5.84 2.44
CA THR A 2 -27.79 -6.90 1.69
C THR A 2 -27.01 -7.78 2.67
N ASN A 3 -27.03 -9.11 2.48
CA ASN A 3 -26.23 -10.02 3.28
C ASN A 3 -24.87 -10.23 2.59
N VAL A 4 -23.81 -9.68 3.16
CA VAL A 4 -22.45 -9.78 2.61
C VAL A 4 -21.75 -11.00 3.21
N GLN A 5 -21.27 -11.91 2.35
CA GLN A 5 -20.40 -13.02 2.74
C GLN A 5 -18.95 -12.66 2.40
N VAL A 6 -18.04 -12.87 3.33
CA VAL A 6 -16.63 -12.43 3.17
C VAL A 6 -15.70 -13.63 3.18
N ARG A 7 -14.85 -13.74 2.15
CA ARG A 7 -13.69 -14.63 2.10
C ARG A 7 -12.43 -13.82 2.35
N TRP A 8 -11.64 -14.23 3.33
CA TRP A 8 -10.37 -13.57 3.67
C TRP A 8 -9.19 -14.27 3.02
N GLY A 9 -8.20 -13.49 2.58
CA GLY A 9 -6.94 -13.97 2.02
C GLY A 9 -5.99 -12.82 1.70
N ALA A 10 -4.75 -13.14 1.32
CA ALA A 10 -3.86 -12.15 0.73
C ALA A 10 -4.42 -11.68 -0.62
N SER A 11 -4.32 -10.39 -0.95
CA SER A 11 -4.92 -9.84 -2.16
C SER A 11 -4.41 -10.53 -3.43
N THR A 12 -3.11 -10.83 -3.49
CA THR A 12 -2.49 -11.54 -4.62
C THR A 12 -3.05 -12.94 -4.78
N ASP A 13 -3.13 -13.72 -3.68
CA ASP A 13 -3.64 -15.10 -3.71
C ASP A 13 -5.10 -15.14 -4.15
N LEU A 14 -5.92 -14.18 -3.65
CA LEU A 14 -7.31 -14.06 -4.05
C LEU A 14 -7.46 -13.69 -5.53
N ALA A 15 -6.63 -12.79 -6.05
CA ALA A 15 -6.66 -12.42 -7.46
C ALA A 15 -6.26 -13.60 -8.38
N LEU A 16 -5.23 -14.36 -8.01
CA LEU A 16 -4.86 -15.57 -8.74
C LEU A 16 -5.99 -16.62 -8.73
N LEU A 17 -6.62 -16.81 -7.57
CA LEU A 17 -7.77 -17.71 -7.46
C LEU A 17 -8.95 -17.25 -8.33
N LEU A 18 -9.29 -15.95 -8.30
CA LEU A 18 -10.34 -15.37 -9.14
C LEU A 18 -10.05 -15.57 -10.63
N ASN A 19 -8.78 -15.46 -11.03
CA ASN A 19 -8.38 -15.75 -12.41
C ASN A 19 -8.54 -17.25 -12.76
N GLU A 20 -8.25 -18.17 -11.82
CA GLU A 20 -8.47 -19.60 -12.03
C GLU A 20 -9.95 -19.96 -12.10
N GLU A 21 -10.77 -19.36 -11.23
CA GLU A 21 -12.23 -19.57 -11.21
C GLU A 21 -12.91 -18.97 -12.45
N GLY A 22 -12.40 -17.84 -12.97
CA GLY A 22 -12.95 -17.12 -14.12
C GLY A 22 -14.44 -16.83 -13.93
N ASP A 23 -15.26 -17.04 -14.98
CA ASP A 23 -16.72 -16.82 -14.95
C ASP A 23 -17.48 -17.76 -14.00
N LYS A 24 -16.81 -18.71 -13.33
CA LYS A 24 -17.42 -19.62 -12.36
C LYS A 24 -17.26 -19.17 -10.93
N THR A 25 -16.55 -18.06 -10.70
CA THR A 25 -16.42 -17.53 -9.35
C THR A 25 -17.78 -17.20 -8.75
N GLN A 26 -17.87 -17.34 -7.42
CA GLN A 26 -19.08 -16.95 -6.66
C GLN A 26 -18.91 -15.54 -6.07
N ALA A 27 -17.78 -14.87 -6.34
CA ALA A 27 -17.54 -13.55 -5.82
C ALA A 27 -18.18 -12.49 -6.72
N ASP A 28 -18.81 -11.51 -6.10
CA ASP A 28 -19.37 -10.33 -6.78
C ASP A 28 -18.38 -9.16 -6.73
N VAL A 29 -17.67 -9.00 -5.61
CA VAL A 29 -16.77 -7.87 -5.33
C VAL A 29 -15.43 -8.41 -4.89
N PHE A 30 -14.36 -7.78 -5.37
CA PHE A 30 -13.00 -7.99 -4.87
C PHE A 30 -12.50 -6.70 -4.21
N LEU A 31 -12.13 -6.81 -2.93
CA LEU A 31 -11.49 -5.72 -2.17
C LEU A 31 -10.01 -6.03 -2.05
N SER A 32 -9.18 -5.23 -2.69
CA SER A 32 -7.74 -5.39 -2.65
C SER A 32 -7.09 -4.34 -1.75
N ARG A 33 -6.11 -4.77 -0.98
CA ARG A 33 -5.30 -3.85 -0.19
C ARG A 33 -4.28 -3.05 -1.02
N SER A 34 -4.24 -3.27 -2.33
CA SER A 34 -3.33 -2.60 -3.24
C SER A 34 -3.83 -2.71 -4.69
N PRO A 35 -3.40 -1.80 -5.59
CA PRO A 35 -3.89 -1.78 -6.96
C PRO A 35 -3.40 -2.93 -7.83
N GLY A 36 -2.18 -3.45 -7.59
CA GLY A 36 -1.56 -4.47 -8.44
C GLY A 36 -2.45 -5.70 -8.73
N PRO A 37 -3.04 -6.37 -7.69
CA PRO A 37 -3.95 -7.50 -7.91
C PRO A 37 -5.22 -7.13 -8.69
N VAL A 38 -5.71 -5.88 -8.57
CA VAL A 38 -6.86 -5.39 -9.35
C VAL A 38 -6.47 -5.19 -10.80
N GLY A 39 -5.35 -4.50 -11.07
CA GLY A 39 -4.82 -4.33 -12.41
C GLY A 39 -4.49 -5.66 -13.10
N TYR A 40 -4.06 -6.68 -12.33
CA TYR A 40 -3.90 -8.04 -12.86
C TYR A 40 -5.23 -8.61 -13.38
N LEU A 41 -6.31 -8.54 -12.59
CA LEU A 41 -7.64 -9.02 -13.00
C LEU A 41 -8.18 -8.20 -14.18
N GLU A 42 -7.95 -6.89 -14.19
CA GLU A 42 -8.31 -6.02 -15.30
C GLU A 42 -7.61 -6.43 -16.61
N SER A 43 -6.30 -6.73 -16.55
CA SER A 43 -5.52 -7.20 -17.71
C SER A 43 -6.03 -8.55 -18.27
N LYS A 44 -6.75 -9.32 -17.45
CA LYS A 44 -7.40 -10.59 -17.85
C LYS A 44 -8.83 -10.41 -18.34
N GLY A 45 -9.36 -9.17 -18.30
CA GLY A 45 -10.74 -8.87 -18.70
C GLY A 45 -11.81 -9.45 -17.76
N LEU A 46 -11.48 -9.63 -16.47
CA LEU A 46 -12.34 -10.25 -15.46
C LEU A 46 -13.16 -9.23 -14.66
N LEU A 47 -12.94 -7.93 -14.88
CA LEU A 47 -13.63 -6.87 -14.15
C LEU A 47 -14.85 -6.35 -14.90
N GLY A 48 -15.91 -6.04 -14.17
CA GLY A 48 -17.06 -5.27 -14.64
C GLY A 48 -16.79 -3.76 -14.53
N THR A 49 -17.68 -2.98 -15.11
CA THR A 49 -17.68 -1.52 -14.96
C THR A 49 -18.48 -1.12 -13.72
N ILE A 50 -18.04 -0.06 -13.08
CA ILE A 50 -18.67 0.58 -11.90
C ILE A 50 -19.44 1.82 -12.42
N ASP A 51 -20.60 2.09 -11.85
CA ASP A 51 -21.41 3.26 -12.22
C ASP A 51 -20.67 4.57 -11.94
N ASP A 52 -20.81 5.53 -12.85
CA ASP A 52 -20.21 6.87 -12.73
C ASP A 52 -20.62 7.58 -11.44
N GLU A 53 -21.80 7.27 -10.88
CA GLU A 53 -22.25 7.83 -9.61
C GLU A 53 -21.34 7.40 -8.45
N VAL A 54 -20.88 6.16 -8.44
CA VAL A 54 -19.92 5.63 -7.44
C VAL A 54 -18.52 6.20 -7.70
N LEU A 55 -18.06 6.20 -8.95
CA LEU A 55 -16.73 6.72 -9.31
C LEU A 55 -16.58 8.20 -8.94
N SER A 56 -17.64 8.99 -9.10
CA SER A 56 -17.65 10.44 -8.77
C SER A 56 -17.53 10.76 -7.27
N LEU A 57 -17.60 9.75 -6.39
CA LEU A 57 -17.41 9.93 -4.96
C LEU A 57 -15.94 10.13 -4.54
N VAL A 58 -15.01 9.87 -5.43
CA VAL A 58 -13.57 10.06 -5.22
C VAL A 58 -12.99 11.00 -6.28
N GLU A 59 -11.76 11.48 -6.05
CA GLU A 59 -11.03 12.26 -7.05
C GLU A 59 -10.61 11.36 -8.23
N GLU A 60 -10.44 11.95 -9.43
CA GLU A 60 -10.16 11.25 -10.69
C GLU A 60 -8.96 10.28 -10.62
N GLN A 61 -7.90 10.64 -9.87
CA GLN A 61 -6.73 9.77 -9.69
C GLN A 61 -6.98 8.57 -8.77
N ASN A 62 -8.12 8.53 -8.08
CA ASN A 62 -8.47 7.46 -7.14
C ASN A 62 -9.47 6.44 -7.71
N HIS A 63 -9.68 6.43 -9.02
CA HIS A 63 -10.44 5.38 -9.71
C HIS A 63 -9.84 5.08 -11.09
N SER A 64 -10.20 3.92 -11.65
CA SER A 64 -9.78 3.51 -12.99
C SER A 64 -10.31 4.46 -14.07
N ALA A 65 -9.46 4.82 -15.03
CA ALA A 65 -9.91 5.53 -16.23
C ALA A 65 -10.88 4.70 -17.09
N ALA A 66 -10.82 3.37 -16.98
CA ALA A 66 -11.75 2.44 -17.61
C ALA A 66 -13.03 2.19 -16.77
N GLY A 67 -13.13 2.77 -15.58
CA GLY A 67 -14.27 2.60 -14.67
C GLY A 67 -14.39 1.21 -14.04
N THR A 68 -13.30 0.48 -13.90
CA THR A 68 -13.31 -0.92 -13.43
C THR A 68 -12.96 -1.09 -11.97
N TRP A 69 -12.40 -0.07 -11.31
CA TRP A 69 -12.11 -0.07 -9.88
C TRP A 69 -12.25 1.33 -9.29
N VAL A 70 -12.46 1.39 -7.97
CA VAL A 70 -12.49 2.61 -7.17
C VAL A 70 -11.66 2.44 -5.91
N GLY A 71 -10.86 3.47 -5.59
CA GLY A 71 -10.11 3.54 -4.34
C GLY A 71 -11.02 3.90 -3.17
N PHE A 72 -10.80 3.31 -2.00
CA PHE A 72 -11.62 3.61 -0.81
C PHE A 72 -10.81 3.96 0.44
N SER A 73 -9.52 3.71 0.50
CA SER A 73 -8.60 4.24 1.52
C SER A 73 -7.18 4.31 1.02
N GLY A 74 -6.37 5.21 1.59
CA GLY A 74 -4.99 5.43 1.21
C GLY A 74 -4.00 5.06 2.32
N ARG A 75 -2.85 4.51 1.93
CA ARG A 75 -1.75 4.15 2.83
C ARG A 75 -0.45 4.70 2.31
N LYS A 76 0.20 5.52 3.11
CA LYS A 76 1.47 6.13 2.74
C LYS A 76 2.65 5.22 3.11
N ARG A 77 3.61 5.05 2.21
CA ARG A 77 4.93 4.49 2.55
C ARG A 77 5.70 5.55 3.33
N VAL A 78 6.41 5.14 4.38
CA VAL A 78 7.22 6.01 5.23
C VAL A 78 8.45 5.27 5.73
N LEU A 79 9.42 6.01 6.23
CA LEU A 79 10.47 5.47 7.07
C LEU A 79 10.02 5.56 8.54
N VAL A 80 9.87 4.43 9.24
CA VAL A 80 9.77 4.44 10.70
C VAL A 80 11.18 4.44 11.28
N TYR A 81 11.44 5.23 12.32
CA TYR A 81 12.76 5.33 12.94
C TYR A 81 12.69 5.40 14.45
N ASN A 82 13.71 4.90 15.14
CA ASN A 82 13.84 4.99 16.58
C ASN A 82 14.32 6.37 17.00
N THR A 83 13.58 7.05 17.89
CA THR A 83 13.83 8.43 18.31
C THR A 83 14.96 8.58 19.34
N ASP A 84 15.42 7.49 19.96
CA ASP A 84 16.57 7.50 20.84
C ASP A 84 17.91 7.48 20.04
N GLU A 85 17.85 7.08 18.74
CA GLU A 85 19.04 6.99 17.88
C GLU A 85 19.10 8.09 16.82
N TYR A 86 17.96 8.52 16.27
CA TYR A 86 17.87 9.45 15.15
C TYR A 86 16.94 10.62 15.46
N SER A 87 17.17 11.72 14.76
CA SER A 87 16.26 12.87 14.67
C SER A 87 15.96 13.18 13.20
N PRO A 88 14.90 13.93 12.88
CA PRO A 88 14.55 14.26 11.49
C PRO A 88 15.70 14.85 10.68
N GLU A 89 16.61 15.60 11.33
CA GLU A 89 17.74 16.26 10.68
C GLU A 89 18.87 15.29 10.29
N THR A 90 18.86 14.07 10.83
CA THR A 90 19.86 13.02 10.56
C THR A 90 19.34 11.89 9.68
N LEU A 91 18.07 11.97 9.27
CA LEU A 91 17.45 11.00 8.41
C LEU A 91 17.70 11.31 6.91
N PRO A 92 17.64 10.29 6.03
CA PRO A 92 17.86 10.47 4.61
C PRO A 92 16.74 11.28 3.95
N ASN A 93 17.07 12.09 2.95
CA ASN A 93 16.07 12.85 2.20
C ASN A 93 15.36 12.01 1.14
N SER A 94 15.98 10.91 0.71
CA SER A 94 15.46 10.02 -0.33
C SER A 94 15.60 8.56 0.07
N VAL A 95 14.71 7.72 -0.43
CA VAL A 95 14.82 6.26 -0.29
C VAL A 95 16.12 5.73 -0.92
N PHE A 96 16.67 6.41 -1.91
CA PHE A 96 17.94 6.05 -2.54
C PHE A 96 19.12 6.23 -1.58
N ASP A 97 19.06 7.20 -0.67
CA ASP A 97 20.13 7.46 0.30
C ASP A 97 20.29 6.33 1.32
N LEU A 98 19.25 5.50 1.52
CA LEU A 98 19.29 4.32 2.42
C LEU A 98 20.37 3.29 2.04
N THR A 99 20.88 3.34 0.82
CA THR A 99 21.98 2.48 0.34
C THR A 99 23.36 3.04 0.65
N SER A 100 23.43 4.22 1.29
CA SER A 100 24.73 4.81 1.65
C SER A 100 25.35 4.13 2.87
N PRO A 101 26.69 4.15 3.01
CA PRO A 101 27.38 3.52 4.15
C PRO A 101 26.98 4.06 5.53
N GLU A 102 26.38 5.24 5.60
CA GLU A 102 25.86 5.84 6.83
C GLU A 102 24.74 4.97 7.45
N PHE A 103 23.95 4.31 6.60
CA PHE A 103 22.81 3.47 7.00
C PHE A 103 23.13 1.97 6.95
N ASP A 104 24.40 1.58 6.89
CA ASP A 104 24.83 0.17 6.88
C ASP A 104 24.31 -0.58 8.11
N GLY A 105 23.56 -1.67 7.87
CA GLY A 105 22.93 -2.50 8.91
C GLY A 105 21.85 -1.78 9.73
N LYS A 106 21.25 -0.68 9.23
CA LYS A 106 20.32 0.14 9.98
C LYS A 106 18.86 0.02 9.53
N VAL A 107 18.62 -0.55 8.36
CA VAL A 107 17.32 -0.49 7.68
C VAL A 107 16.67 -1.86 7.57
N ALA A 108 15.44 -1.97 8.06
CA ALA A 108 14.61 -3.16 7.86
C ALA A 108 13.60 -2.96 6.73
N ILE A 109 13.35 -4.01 5.95
CA ILE A 109 12.33 -4.01 4.88
C ILE A 109 11.43 -5.25 4.95
N PRO A 110 10.10 -5.09 4.70
CA PRO A 110 9.14 -6.20 4.72
C PRO A 110 8.99 -6.82 3.33
N ALA A 111 10.07 -7.35 2.79
CA ALA A 111 10.25 -7.66 1.36
C ALA A 111 9.16 -8.57 0.76
N THR A 112 8.59 -9.51 1.53
CA THR A 112 7.49 -10.40 1.07
C THR A 112 6.10 -9.86 1.35
N ASN A 113 5.99 -8.70 1.99
CA ASN A 113 4.69 -8.09 2.26
C ASN A 113 4.09 -7.50 0.98
N GLY A 114 2.82 -7.81 0.69
CA GLY A 114 2.15 -7.36 -0.54
C GLY A 114 2.28 -5.87 -0.81
N SER A 115 2.15 -5.02 0.23
CA SER A 115 2.30 -3.57 0.05
C SER A 115 3.74 -3.12 -0.28
N PHE A 116 4.76 -3.90 0.09
CA PHE A 116 6.13 -3.63 -0.35
C PHE A 116 6.32 -4.06 -1.81
N ILE A 117 5.78 -5.22 -2.19
CA ILE A 117 5.82 -5.71 -3.57
C ILE A 117 5.13 -4.71 -4.52
N ASP A 118 3.96 -4.19 -4.15
CA ASP A 118 3.26 -3.16 -4.93
C ASP A 118 4.06 -1.87 -5.03
N TRP A 119 4.61 -1.39 -3.92
CA TRP A 119 5.49 -0.23 -3.92
C TRP A 119 6.73 -0.45 -4.81
N PHE A 120 7.34 -1.63 -4.74
CA PHE A 120 8.51 -1.98 -5.56
C PHE A 120 8.12 -2.09 -7.05
N THR A 121 6.89 -2.54 -7.36
CA THR A 121 6.35 -2.52 -8.72
C THR A 121 6.25 -1.09 -9.26
N VAL A 122 5.75 -0.15 -8.46
CA VAL A 122 5.73 1.28 -8.81
C VAL A 122 7.15 1.82 -8.99
N PHE A 123 8.08 1.41 -8.12
CA PHE A 123 9.49 1.80 -8.24
C PHE A 123 10.07 1.35 -9.60
N MET A 124 9.79 0.10 -10.01
CA MET A 124 10.21 -0.41 -11.33
C MET A 124 9.58 0.35 -12.49
N ASP A 125 8.30 0.73 -12.39
CA ASP A 125 7.61 1.50 -13.42
C ASP A 125 8.20 2.91 -13.58
N GLN A 126 8.45 3.60 -12.49
CA GLN A 126 8.92 5.00 -12.51
C GLN A 126 10.41 5.15 -12.84
N TYR A 127 11.26 4.25 -12.35
CA TYR A 127 12.72 4.37 -12.46
C TYR A 127 13.37 3.31 -13.35
N GLY A 128 12.58 2.37 -13.84
CA GLY A 128 13.04 1.20 -14.61
C GLY A 128 13.45 0.03 -13.73
N THR A 129 13.21 -1.18 -14.26
CA THR A 129 13.49 -2.45 -13.56
C THR A 129 14.94 -2.58 -13.12
N ASP A 130 15.91 -2.17 -13.96
CA ASP A 130 17.34 -2.25 -13.64
C ASP A 130 17.71 -1.35 -12.45
N THR A 131 17.17 -0.12 -12.39
CA THR A 131 17.40 0.81 -11.29
C THR A 131 16.83 0.29 -9.97
N ALA A 132 15.59 -0.19 -10.00
CA ALA A 132 14.93 -0.74 -8.80
C ALA A 132 15.64 -2.01 -8.31
N SER A 133 16.04 -2.91 -9.22
CA SER A 133 16.81 -4.11 -8.88
C SER A 133 18.16 -3.76 -8.25
N GLN A 134 18.88 -2.80 -8.83
CA GLN A 134 20.17 -2.36 -8.30
C GLN A 134 20.02 -1.70 -6.92
N TRP A 135 18.96 -0.92 -6.72
CA TRP A 135 18.67 -0.34 -5.39
C TRP A 135 18.48 -1.45 -4.36
N LEU A 136 17.71 -2.49 -4.67
CA LEU A 136 17.48 -3.59 -3.74
C LEU A 136 18.74 -4.40 -3.46
N GLU A 137 19.58 -4.67 -4.48
CA GLU A 137 20.89 -5.30 -4.31
C GLU A 137 21.79 -4.43 -3.40
N ASN A 138 21.84 -3.13 -3.63
CA ASN A 138 22.59 -2.19 -2.79
C ASN A 138 22.08 -2.17 -1.35
N MET A 139 20.76 -2.28 -1.11
CA MET A 139 20.19 -2.43 0.23
C MET A 139 20.67 -3.72 0.91
N VAL A 140 20.71 -4.83 0.18
CA VAL A 140 21.23 -6.12 0.69
C VAL A 140 22.71 -6.01 1.02
N ASP A 141 23.49 -5.40 0.15
CA ASP A 141 24.94 -5.18 0.35
C ASP A 141 25.20 -4.22 1.52
N ASN A 142 24.32 -3.25 1.72
CA ASN A 142 24.32 -2.31 2.86
C ASN A 142 23.68 -2.91 4.13
N GLY A 143 23.56 -4.22 4.23
CA GLY A 143 23.15 -4.91 5.44
C GLY A 143 21.67 -4.74 5.81
N ALA A 144 20.79 -4.43 4.86
CA ALA A 144 19.34 -4.36 5.14
C ALA A 144 18.80 -5.67 5.72
N GLU A 145 17.94 -5.58 6.73
CA GLU A 145 17.35 -6.73 7.40
C GLU A 145 15.96 -7.05 6.86
N TYR A 146 15.68 -8.33 6.66
CA TYR A 146 14.35 -8.81 6.29
C TYR A 146 13.46 -8.98 7.51
N TYR A 147 12.25 -8.44 7.42
CA TYR A 147 11.15 -8.67 8.36
C TYR A 147 9.90 -9.17 7.63
N PRO A 148 9.08 -10.06 8.25
CA PRO A 148 7.94 -10.69 7.56
C PRO A 148 6.79 -9.72 7.27
N ASN A 149 6.70 -8.60 8.00
CA ASN A 149 5.61 -7.62 7.83
C ASN A 149 5.94 -6.26 8.45
N ASN A 150 5.13 -5.24 8.09
CA ASN A 150 5.31 -3.87 8.58
C ASN A 150 5.17 -3.75 10.10
N ARG A 151 4.25 -4.50 10.73
CA ARG A 151 4.01 -4.42 12.18
C ARG A 151 5.25 -4.84 12.97
N SER A 152 5.88 -5.93 12.59
CA SER A 152 7.09 -6.42 13.27
C SER A 152 8.26 -5.43 13.19
N ILE A 153 8.38 -4.69 12.07
CA ILE A 153 9.36 -3.60 11.93
C ILE A 153 9.04 -2.46 12.89
N VAL A 154 7.79 -1.99 12.90
CA VAL A 154 7.35 -0.89 13.78
C VAL A 154 7.57 -1.23 15.26
N GLU A 155 7.20 -2.44 15.67
CA GLU A 155 7.40 -2.91 17.03
C GLU A 155 8.90 -2.99 17.40
N ALA A 156 9.74 -3.52 16.50
CA ALA A 156 11.18 -3.63 16.71
C ALA A 156 11.85 -2.24 16.79
N ALA A 157 11.49 -1.31 15.89
CA ALA A 157 11.95 0.08 15.95
C ALA A 157 11.51 0.76 17.25
N GLY A 158 10.25 0.56 17.66
CA GLY A 158 9.71 1.12 18.91
C GLY A 158 10.41 0.62 20.17
N ARG A 159 10.99 -0.61 20.15
CA ARG A 159 11.78 -1.18 21.23
C ARG A 159 13.29 -0.90 21.13
N GLY A 160 13.76 -0.27 20.05
CA GLY A 160 15.18 -0.03 19.80
C GLY A 160 15.96 -1.29 19.39
N GLU A 161 15.30 -2.29 18.81
CA GLU A 161 15.94 -3.51 18.29
C GLU A 161 16.52 -3.26 16.89
N ILE A 162 15.89 -2.36 16.14
CA ILE A 162 16.37 -1.85 14.84
C ILE A 162 16.31 -0.32 14.84
N SER A 163 17.15 0.29 14.04
CA SER A 163 17.22 1.76 13.95
C SER A 163 16.07 2.36 13.13
N MET A 164 15.74 1.75 11.97
CA MET A 164 14.70 2.24 11.08
C MET A 164 14.18 1.17 10.13
N GLY A 165 13.07 1.46 9.42
CA GLY A 165 12.54 0.55 8.41
C GLY A 165 11.48 1.15 7.52
N LEU A 166 11.33 0.61 6.31
CA LEU A 166 10.32 1.01 5.34
C LEU A 166 8.98 0.34 5.64
N VAL A 167 7.97 1.11 6.00
CA VAL A 167 6.66 0.59 6.43
C VAL A 167 5.51 1.40 5.85
N ASN A 168 4.28 0.92 6.02
CA ASN A 168 3.10 1.77 5.85
C ASN A 168 2.86 2.57 7.14
N HIS A 169 2.55 3.86 6.99
CA HIS A 169 2.46 4.84 8.07
C HIS A 169 1.54 4.44 9.23
N TYR A 170 0.40 3.84 8.93
CA TYR A 170 -0.66 3.60 9.91
C TYR A 170 -0.28 2.59 11.00
N TYR A 171 0.63 1.67 10.73
CA TYR A 171 1.09 0.72 11.74
C TYR A 171 1.74 1.44 12.93
N ASN A 172 2.55 2.46 12.66
CA ASN A 172 3.19 3.23 13.72
C ASN A 172 2.18 4.08 14.50
N TYR A 173 1.20 4.72 13.83
CA TYR A 173 0.13 5.44 14.53
C TYR A 173 -0.69 4.53 15.44
N GLN A 174 -0.97 3.30 15.01
CA GLN A 174 -1.65 2.30 15.84
C GLN A 174 -0.82 1.92 17.07
N GLU A 175 0.50 1.71 16.91
CA GLU A 175 1.38 1.40 18.04
C GLU A 175 1.54 2.58 19.01
N VAL A 176 1.70 3.80 18.52
CA VAL A 176 1.72 5.02 19.35
C VAL A 176 0.42 5.15 20.15
N ALA A 177 -0.74 4.90 19.51
CA ALA A 177 -2.03 4.97 20.19
C ALA A 177 -2.20 3.86 21.26
N ALA A 178 -1.64 2.67 21.02
CA ALA A 178 -1.71 1.55 21.95
C ALA A 178 -0.69 1.65 23.09
N ASN A 179 0.49 2.20 22.85
CA ASN A 179 1.65 2.21 23.74
C ASN A 179 2.30 3.61 23.84
N PRO A 180 1.55 4.68 24.21
CA PRO A 180 2.01 6.07 24.08
C PRO A 180 3.24 6.41 24.94
N ASP A 181 3.43 5.72 26.05
CA ASP A 181 4.51 6.01 27.00
C ASP A 181 5.80 5.19 26.75
N SER A 182 5.70 4.10 26.00
CA SER A 182 6.80 3.13 25.83
C SER A 182 7.30 2.98 24.41
N HIS A 183 6.48 3.32 23.41
CA HIS A 183 6.88 3.23 22.01
C HIS A 183 7.80 4.38 21.62
N LYS A 184 8.97 4.06 21.07
CA LYS A 184 10.05 5.01 20.77
C LYS A 184 10.27 5.22 19.27
N ALA A 185 9.26 5.00 18.44
CA ALA A 185 9.40 5.20 17.01
C ALA A 185 8.41 6.24 16.47
N LEU A 186 8.87 7.00 15.47
CA LEU A 186 8.06 7.96 14.73
C LEU A 186 8.14 7.65 13.22
N ASN A 187 7.13 8.10 12.49
CA ASN A 187 7.17 8.11 11.05
C ASN A 187 7.95 9.32 10.54
N TYR A 188 8.66 9.12 9.45
CA TYR A 188 9.35 10.16 8.70
C TYR A 188 8.96 10.05 7.23
N ASP A 189 8.59 11.17 6.65
CA ASP A 189 8.34 11.31 5.23
C ASP A 189 9.64 11.77 4.54
N PHE A 190 10.03 11.06 3.48
CA PHE A 190 11.12 11.52 2.62
C PHE A 190 10.75 12.86 1.96
N SER A 191 11.67 13.46 1.24
CA SER A 191 11.40 14.71 0.53
C SER A 191 10.22 14.59 -0.43
N ASP A 192 9.62 15.73 -0.76
CA ASP A 192 8.55 15.78 -1.76
C ASP A 192 9.00 15.10 -3.06
N ASP A 193 8.09 14.40 -3.72
CA ASP A 193 8.33 13.60 -4.93
C ASP A 193 9.20 12.34 -4.73
N ASP A 194 9.60 12.00 -3.51
CA ASP A 194 10.34 10.76 -3.29
C ASP A 194 9.40 9.55 -3.24
N ILE A 195 9.75 8.51 -4.01
CA ILE A 195 8.97 7.27 -4.05
C ILE A 195 8.89 6.57 -2.68
N GLY A 196 9.80 6.86 -1.77
CA GLY A 196 9.78 6.38 -0.38
C GLY A 196 8.58 6.89 0.42
N SER A 197 7.89 7.95 -0.06
CA SER A 197 6.69 8.52 0.56
C SER A 197 5.42 8.32 -0.28
N LEU A 198 5.41 7.34 -1.16
CA LEU A 198 4.30 7.06 -2.07
C LEU A 198 3.01 6.70 -1.32
N LEU A 199 1.88 7.28 -1.77
CA LEU A 199 0.55 6.85 -1.38
C LEU A 199 0.14 5.62 -2.19
N VAL A 200 -0.16 4.51 -1.51
CA VAL A 200 -0.73 3.30 -2.10
C VAL A 200 -2.19 3.19 -1.68
N ILE A 201 -3.09 3.11 -2.63
CA ILE A 201 -4.52 3.00 -2.36
C ILE A 201 -4.98 1.55 -2.18
N THR A 202 -6.05 1.36 -1.42
CA THR A 202 -6.85 0.14 -1.46
C THR A 202 -7.90 0.30 -2.53
N ALA A 203 -8.18 -0.73 -3.29
CA ALA A 203 -9.12 -0.66 -4.40
C ALA A 203 -10.24 -1.70 -4.27
N ALA A 204 -11.43 -1.30 -4.68
CA ALA A 204 -12.61 -2.15 -4.79
C ALA A 204 -13.01 -2.29 -6.25
N THR A 205 -13.43 -3.47 -6.66
CA THR A 205 -13.89 -3.77 -8.02
C THR A 205 -15.05 -4.75 -8.02
N ILE A 206 -15.89 -4.68 -9.05
CA ILE A 206 -16.97 -5.63 -9.32
C ILE A 206 -16.45 -6.65 -10.34
N LEU A 207 -16.70 -7.94 -10.12
CA LEU A 207 -16.30 -8.95 -11.09
C LEU A 207 -17.28 -8.97 -12.26
N GLY A 208 -16.73 -9.14 -13.47
CA GLY A 208 -17.53 -9.13 -14.70
C GLY A 208 -18.57 -10.24 -14.80
N SER A 209 -18.39 -11.33 -14.02
CA SER A 209 -19.32 -12.45 -13.91
C SER A 209 -20.41 -12.26 -12.84
N SER A 210 -20.40 -11.14 -12.09
CA SER A 210 -21.38 -10.90 -11.03
C SER A 210 -22.82 -10.82 -11.57
N GLU A 211 -23.73 -11.54 -10.94
CA GLU A 211 -25.16 -11.43 -11.16
C GLU A 211 -25.84 -10.45 -10.19
N ASN A 212 -25.06 -9.87 -9.24
CA ASN A 212 -25.54 -9.00 -8.17
C ASN A 212 -24.97 -7.57 -8.27
N VAL A 213 -24.83 -7.04 -9.49
CA VAL A 213 -24.15 -5.76 -9.78
C VAL A 213 -24.70 -4.59 -8.93
N GLU A 214 -26.05 -4.43 -8.88
CA GLU A 214 -26.67 -3.36 -8.08
C GLU A 214 -26.28 -3.43 -6.59
N ALA A 215 -26.28 -4.64 -6.01
CA ALA A 215 -25.88 -4.83 -4.60
C ALA A 215 -24.37 -4.64 -4.39
N ALA A 216 -23.56 -4.93 -5.41
CA ALA A 216 -22.14 -4.69 -5.41
C ALA A 216 -21.83 -3.17 -5.45
N GLU A 217 -22.50 -2.42 -6.30
CA GLU A 217 -22.41 -0.95 -6.37
C GLU A 217 -22.88 -0.29 -5.06
N ASP A 218 -23.98 -0.75 -4.46
CA ASP A 218 -24.43 -0.34 -3.14
C ASP A 218 -23.32 -0.52 -2.08
N LEU A 219 -22.60 -1.66 -2.12
CA LEU A 219 -21.49 -1.92 -1.21
C LEU A 219 -20.31 -0.96 -1.45
N LEU A 220 -19.93 -0.73 -2.70
CA LEU A 220 -18.85 0.20 -3.04
C LEU A 220 -19.22 1.63 -2.60
N GLY A 221 -20.42 2.09 -2.93
CA GLY A 221 -20.94 3.38 -2.47
C GLY A 221 -20.96 3.50 -0.95
N TYR A 222 -21.36 2.43 -0.24
CA TYR A 222 -21.33 2.39 1.23
C TYR A 222 -19.92 2.57 1.80
N LEU A 223 -18.89 1.94 1.21
CA LEU A 223 -17.50 2.11 1.64
C LEU A 223 -17.03 3.58 1.52
N LEU A 224 -17.61 4.34 0.62
CA LEU A 224 -17.29 5.74 0.36
C LEU A 224 -18.19 6.73 1.15
N THR A 225 -19.14 6.24 1.95
CA THR A 225 -19.95 7.13 2.81
C THR A 225 -19.09 7.77 3.91
N ALA A 226 -19.46 8.99 4.33
CA ALA A 226 -18.76 9.72 5.37
C ALA A 226 -18.55 8.92 6.68
N PRO A 227 -19.54 8.16 7.22
CA PRO A 227 -19.33 7.36 8.43
C PRO A 227 -18.27 6.27 8.27
N VAL A 228 -18.18 5.62 7.09
CA VAL A 228 -17.20 4.55 6.83
C VAL A 228 -15.82 5.15 6.60
N GLN A 229 -15.73 6.21 5.84
CA GLN A 229 -14.47 6.93 5.61
C GLN A 229 -13.90 7.51 6.91
N GLN A 230 -14.75 8.06 7.78
CA GLN A 230 -14.34 8.50 9.10
C GLN A 230 -13.86 7.34 9.98
N TYR A 231 -14.50 6.17 9.87
CA TYR A 231 -14.01 4.96 10.56
C TYR A 231 -12.61 4.56 10.09
N PHE A 232 -12.32 4.58 8.78
CA PHE A 232 -10.99 4.26 8.27
C PHE A 232 -9.94 5.21 8.86
N THR A 233 -10.17 6.51 8.83
CA THR A 233 -9.17 7.45 9.31
C THR A 233 -9.03 7.44 10.84
N ASP A 234 -10.13 7.34 11.60
CA ASP A 234 -10.10 7.42 13.06
C ASP A 234 -9.67 6.11 13.75
N ARG A 235 -9.92 4.97 13.12
CA ARG A 235 -9.68 3.65 13.72
C ARG A 235 -8.48 2.93 13.14
N THR A 236 -8.24 3.10 11.85
CA THR A 236 -7.14 2.42 11.17
C THR A 236 -5.99 3.35 10.81
N PHE A 237 -6.18 4.68 10.96
CA PHE A 237 -5.22 5.72 10.54
C PHE A 237 -4.89 5.65 9.05
N GLU A 238 -5.81 5.16 8.23
CA GLU A 238 -5.71 5.24 6.77
C GLU A 238 -6.26 6.59 6.28
N TYR A 239 -5.77 7.08 5.17
CA TYR A 239 -6.30 8.30 4.56
C TYR A 239 -7.65 8.00 3.91
N PRO A 240 -8.68 8.82 4.17
CA PRO A 240 -9.95 8.72 3.45
C PRO A 240 -9.75 9.18 2.00
N LEU A 241 -10.41 8.51 1.05
CA LEU A 241 -10.35 8.87 -0.37
C LEU A 241 -11.66 9.46 -0.89
N ALA A 242 -12.76 9.35 -0.14
CA ALA A 242 -14.00 10.01 -0.53
C ALA A 242 -13.86 11.53 -0.44
N ALA A 243 -14.37 12.23 -1.45
CA ALA A 243 -14.26 13.66 -1.57
C ALA A 243 -14.86 14.39 -0.35
N GLY A 244 -14.13 15.38 0.17
CA GLY A 244 -14.55 16.23 1.27
C GLY A 244 -14.44 15.61 2.69
N ILE A 245 -13.89 14.41 2.82
CA ILE A 245 -13.61 13.79 4.13
C ILE A 245 -12.18 14.12 4.55
N LEU A 246 -12.02 14.71 5.73
CA LEU A 246 -10.70 15.06 6.27
C LEU A 246 -10.07 13.87 6.99
N PRO A 247 -8.75 13.68 6.88
CA PRO A 247 -8.03 12.67 7.63
C PRO A 247 -8.04 12.96 9.14
N ASN A 248 -7.75 11.93 9.94
CA ASN A 248 -7.53 12.09 11.37
C ASN A 248 -6.48 13.18 11.64
N ALA A 249 -6.70 14.01 12.66
CA ALA A 249 -5.82 15.13 13.00
C ALA A 249 -4.36 14.71 13.37
N ALA A 250 -4.13 13.44 13.67
CA ALA A 250 -2.79 12.90 13.89
C ALA A 250 -2.02 12.64 12.57
N LEU A 251 -2.73 12.56 11.44
CA LEU A 251 -2.12 12.34 10.13
C LEU A 251 -1.70 13.68 9.52
N PRO A 252 -0.50 13.77 8.91
CA PRO A 252 -0.14 14.93 8.11
C PRO A 252 -1.09 15.06 6.90
N GLU A 253 -1.24 16.27 6.38
CA GLU A 253 -1.97 16.48 5.14
C GLU A 253 -1.22 15.81 3.98
N LEU A 254 -1.99 15.16 3.08
CA LEU A 254 -1.43 14.66 1.84
C LEU A 254 -1.07 15.85 0.94
N THR A 255 0.14 15.89 0.42
CA THR A 255 0.52 16.84 -0.61
C THR A 255 0.02 16.37 -1.97
N ALA A 256 -0.19 17.28 -2.92
CA ALA A 256 -0.66 16.93 -4.27
C ALA A 256 0.29 15.96 -5.01
N LEU A 257 1.57 15.95 -4.64
CA LEU A 257 2.61 15.10 -5.24
C LEU A 257 2.51 13.63 -4.80
N GLU A 258 2.01 13.39 -3.60
CA GLU A 258 1.87 12.04 -3.06
C GLU A 258 0.71 11.25 -3.69
N ILE A 259 -0.25 11.95 -4.29
CA ILE A 259 -1.49 11.36 -4.81
C ILE A 259 -1.43 11.17 -6.34
N GLY A 260 -0.68 11.99 -7.07
CA GLY A 260 -0.92 12.21 -8.50
C GLY A 260 0.01 11.52 -9.49
N SER A 261 1.05 10.80 -9.06
CA SER A 261 2.12 10.39 -9.99
C SER A 261 2.06 8.93 -10.46
N VAL A 262 1.17 8.10 -9.93
CA VAL A 262 1.13 6.67 -10.24
C VAL A 262 -0.12 6.32 -11.01
N ASP A 263 0.08 5.86 -12.24
CA ASP A 263 -0.97 5.26 -13.05
C ASP A 263 -1.10 3.78 -12.68
N PHE A 264 -1.97 3.51 -11.71
CA PHE A 264 -2.20 2.15 -11.21
C PHE A 264 -2.77 1.20 -12.28
N ASP A 265 -3.42 1.73 -13.32
CA ASP A 265 -3.92 0.92 -14.44
C ASP A 265 -2.77 0.28 -15.23
N LYS A 266 -1.58 0.90 -15.24
CA LYS A 266 -0.39 0.36 -15.91
C LYS A 266 0.37 -0.70 -15.13
N LEU A 267 0.13 -0.82 -13.82
CA LEU A 267 0.88 -1.76 -12.97
C LEU A 267 0.42 -3.22 -13.10
N GLY A 268 -0.62 -3.50 -13.90
CA GLY A 268 -1.20 -4.83 -14.06
C GLY A 268 -0.15 -5.89 -14.41
N GLY A 269 0.09 -6.85 -13.50
CA GLY A 269 1.01 -7.96 -13.71
C GLY A 269 2.47 -7.72 -13.27
N GLY A 270 2.87 -6.50 -12.99
CA GLY A 270 4.25 -6.17 -12.54
C GLY A 270 4.66 -6.81 -11.22
N PHE A 271 3.69 -7.20 -10.39
CA PHE A 271 3.97 -7.81 -9.08
C PHE A 271 4.67 -9.18 -9.18
N GLU A 272 4.44 -9.95 -10.24
CA GLU A 272 5.13 -11.24 -10.47
C GLU A 272 6.63 -11.01 -10.72
N GLU A 273 6.96 -10.00 -11.54
CA GLU A 273 8.35 -9.61 -11.79
C GLU A 273 9.00 -9.02 -10.55
N ALA A 274 8.31 -8.15 -9.83
CA ALA A 274 8.76 -7.59 -8.56
C ALA A 274 9.08 -8.69 -7.54
N SER A 275 8.19 -9.66 -7.36
CA SER A 275 8.40 -10.80 -6.46
C SER A 275 9.63 -11.61 -6.85
N ARG A 276 9.81 -11.91 -8.15
CA ARG A 276 10.95 -12.64 -8.66
C ARG A 276 12.28 -11.92 -8.40
N ILE A 277 12.31 -10.60 -8.57
CA ILE A 277 13.50 -9.78 -8.30
C ILE A 277 13.81 -9.78 -6.80
N ILE A 278 12.80 -9.60 -5.95
CA ILE A 278 12.94 -9.65 -4.49
C ILE A 278 13.53 -11.00 -4.04
N GLU A 279 13.02 -12.12 -4.56
CA GLU A 279 13.56 -13.45 -4.27
C GLU A 279 15.01 -13.59 -4.73
N ALA A 280 15.32 -13.10 -5.93
CA ALA A 280 16.67 -13.20 -6.52
C ALA A 280 17.70 -12.30 -5.82
N SER A 281 17.29 -11.21 -5.18
CA SER A 281 18.18 -10.25 -4.51
C SER A 281 18.93 -10.82 -3.30
N GLY A 282 18.42 -11.90 -2.71
CA GLY A 282 18.98 -12.50 -1.49
C GLY A 282 18.54 -11.84 -0.19
N ILE A 283 17.68 -10.82 -0.23
CA ILE A 283 17.16 -10.12 0.98
C ILE A 283 16.50 -11.09 1.97
N LEU A 284 15.83 -12.12 1.48
CA LEU A 284 15.09 -13.07 2.31
C LEU A 284 16.00 -13.97 3.19
N ASN A 285 17.31 -13.89 2.99
CA ASN A 285 18.33 -14.62 3.76
C ASN A 285 19.03 -13.76 4.82
N ARG A 286 18.55 -12.54 5.03
CA ARG A 286 19.12 -11.55 5.95
C ARG A 286 18.38 -11.49 7.30
#